data_958f87043152c13c5ba6c29fb8ecf9ed
#
_entry.id   958f87043152c13c5ba6c29fb8ecf9ed
#
_cell.length_a   1.000
_cell.length_b   1.000
_cell.length_c   1.000
_cell.angle_alpha   90.00
_cell.angle_beta   90.00
_cell.angle_gamma   90.00
#
_symmetry.space_group_name_H-M   'P 1'
#
loop_
_entity.id
_entity.type
_entity.pdbx_description
1 polymer ?
#
loop_
_entity_poly.entity_id
_entity_poly.type
_entity_poly.pdbx_seq_one_letter_code
_entity_poly.pdbx_strand_id
1 'polypeptide(L)'
;MSLSRRKFLGAGAAAAAGLALPSLASAGPVITDVVDRAERAPGARASFAGRPVVISAANGYTTDHNGKQGITVAYDLLAGGADPLDAAIAGVNIVELNPDDESVGLGGLPNEDGVVQLDASCMHGPTKRAGAVGAIEDIATPSRVAKAVMDYTDHIMLVGEGARRFAIEMGFTPQNLLTEKSREAWLRWKTQLNANDNWLPGPDTSGASRRTSSRGSRGASGGAVRQRDARVDENIHVFYDALGIPHTYGTINMNAVTANGDIGSVTTTSGLSWKIPGRVGDSPIIGAGQYCDNDVGAAGSTGRGEANIKVCGAFLTVELMRQGMTPEQACLATLKRALAMTEKRLLSDTGRPRFDLQYYALKKDGTYGAATLYQGARFAVADAKGARLEECAYLFKREEYPGG
;
A
#
# COMPACT_ATOMS: atom_id res chain seq x y z
N MET A 1 44.83 -5.22 13.78
CA MET A 1 44.89 -6.68 13.99
C MET A 1 43.49 -7.24 13.78
N SER A 2 43.29 -7.93 12.67
CA SER A 2 41.98 -8.51 12.29
C SER A 2 41.85 -9.89 12.94
N LEU A 3 40.88 -10.06 13.82
CA LEU A 3 40.55 -11.35 14.42
C LEU A 3 39.72 -12.17 13.43
N SER A 4 40.22 -13.36 13.04
CA SER A 4 39.51 -14.25 12.11
C SER A 4 38.30 -14.94 12.79
N ARG A 5 37.21 -15.17 12.02
CA ARG A 5 35.98 -15.83 12.47
C ARG A 5 36.16 -17.16 13.22
N ARG A 6 37.26 -17.87 13.00
CA ARG A 6 37.56 -19.15 13.69
C ARG A 6 37.98 -18.99 15.16
N LYS A 7 38.45 -17.82 15.59
CA LYS A 7 38.82 -17.56 16.99
C LYS A 7 37.65 -17.13 17.87
N PHE A 8 36.54 -16.69 17.28
CA PHE A 8 35.33 -16.29 18.01
C PHE A 8 34.50 -17.52 18.48
N LEU A 9 34.51 -18.62 17.72
CA LEU A 9 33.76 -19.83 18.05
C LEU A 9 34.47 -20.78 19.07
N GLY A 10 35.73 -20.52 19.41
CA GLY A 10 36.50 -21.35 20.35
C GLY A 10 36.43 -20.90 21.82
N ALA A 11 35.88 -19.75 22.14
CA ALA A 11 35.86 -19.21 23.50
C ALA A 11 34.55 -19.45 24.28
N GLY A 12 33.54 -20.08 23.65
CA GLY A 12 32.21 -20.30 24.24
C GLY A 12 31.96 -21.67 24.88
N ALA A 13 32.95 -22.59 24.88
CA ALA A 13 32.73 -24.00 25.26
C ALA A 13 33.21 -24.42 26.68
N ALA A 14 33.55 -23.47 27.55
CA ALA A 14 34.13 -23.80 28.85
C ALA A 14 33.41 -23.25 30.10
N ALA A 15 32.12 -22.95 30.04
CA ALA A 15 31.35 -22.46 31.21
C ALA A 15 29.92 -23.01 31.24
N ALA A 16 29.72 -24.31 31.11
CA ALA A 16 28.43 -24.93 31.31
C ALA A 16 28.57 -26.24 32.12
N ALA A 17 28.95 -26.09 33.38
CA ALA A 17 28.79 -27.18 34.36
C ALA A 17 28.08 -26.58 35.59
N GLY A 18 26.80 -26.91 35.78
CA GLY A 18 26.12 -26.83 37.06
C GLY A 18 25.05 -25.76 37.23
N LEU A 19 23.98 -25.79 36.43
CA LEU A 19 22.68 -25.30 36.86
C LEU A 19 21.62 -26.27 36.35
N ALA A 20 20.98 -26.97 37.26
CA ALA A 20 19.83 -27.82 37.01
C ALA A 20 18.65 -26.92 36.55
N LEU A 21 18.25 -27.09 35.29
CA LEU A 21 17.03 -26.49 34.76
C LEU A 21 15.81 -27.22 35.35
N PRO A 22 14.78 -26.50 35.85
CA PRO A 22 13.52 -27.16 36.19
C PRO A 22 12.89 -27.78 34.94
N SER A 23 12.29 -28.93 35.09
CA SER A 23 11.62 -29.69 34.05
C SER A 23 10.47 -28.83 33.44
N LEU A 24 10.57 -28.52 32.16
CA LEU A 24 9.47 -28.06 31.34
C LEU A 24 8.52 -29.24 31.06
N ALA A 25 7.74 -29.60 32.05
CA ALA A 25 6.56 -30.44 31.87
C ALA A 25 5.34 -29.50 31.79
N SER A 26 4.62 -29.62 30.68
CA SER A 26 3.34 -29.00 30.35
C SER A 26 3.38 -27.64 29.59
N ALA A 27 3.87 -27.67 28.36
CA ALA A 27 3.25 -26.84 27.30
C ALA A 27 2.32 -27.77 26.50
N GLY A 28 1.03 -27.51 26.57
CA GLY A 28 -0.01 -28.36 26.01
C GLY A 28 -0.01 -28.48 24.47
N PRO A 29 -0.90 -29.28 23.90
CA PRO A 29 -0.84 -29.87 22.55
C PRO A 29 -1.28 -28.93 21.43
N VAL A 30 -0.77 -27.70 21.37
CA VAL A 30 -1.19 -26.72 20.34
C VAL A 30 -0.34 -26.76 19.07
N ILE A 31 0.86 -27.33 19.11
CA ILE A 31 1.77 -27.36 17.94
C ILE A 31 1.69 -28.66 17.17
N THR A 32 1.37 -29.77 17.80
CA THR A 32 1.27 -31.09 17.16
C THR A 32 0.03 -31.22 16.27
N ASP A 33 -1.10 -30.61 16.61
CA ASP A 33 -2.33 -30.68 15.80
C ASP A 33 -2.23 -29.92 14.47
N VAL A 34 -1.36 -28.92 14.35
CA VAL A 34 -1.16 -28.18 13.09
C VAL A 34 -0.28 -28.97 12.13
N VAL A 35 0.73 -29.70 12.64
CA VAL A 35 1.63 -30.51 11.83
C VAL A 35 0.92 -31.80 11.36
N ASP A 36 0.16 -32.47 12.23
CA ASP A 36 -0.60 -33.67 11.87
C ASP A 36 -1.72 -33.44 10.86
N ARG A 37 -2.30 -32.24 10.81
CA ARG A 37 -3.27 -31.87 9.77
C ARG A 37 -2.61 -31.56 8.43
N ALA A 38 -1.38 -31.07 8.42
CA ALA A 38 -0.66 -30.79 7.17
C ALA A 38 -0.24 -32.09 6.45
N GLU A 39 0.06 -33.15 7.18
CA GLU A 39 0.44 -34.46 6.60
C GLU A 39 -0.75 -35.29 6.09
N ARG A 40 -1.99 -34.93 6.44
CA ARG A 40 -3.21 -35.69 6.05
C ARG A 40 -3.91 -35.24 4.79
N ALA A 41 -3.36 -34.33 4.01
CA ALA A 41 -3.95 -33.90 2.75
C ALA A 41 -3.08 -34.21 1.52
N PRO A 42 -3.04 -35.44 0.99
CA PRO A 42 -2.98 -35.57 -0.45
C PRO A 42 -4.39 -35.26 -0.97
N GLY A 43 -4.82 -34.02 -0.79
CA GLY A 43 -6.03 -33.51 -1.42
C GLY A 43 -5.80 -33.56 -2.91
N ALA A 44 -6.59 -34.40 -3.62
CA ALA A 44 -6.77 -34.27 -5.03
C ALA A 44 -6.85 -32.76 -5.33
N ARG A 45 -5.97 -32.25 -6.19
CA ARG A 45 -6.12 -30.90 -6.77
C ARG A 45 -7.52 -30.92 -7.40
N ALA A 46 -8.47 -30.36 -6.69
CA ALA A 46 -9.77 -30.09 -7.29
C ALA A 46 -9.42 -29.30 -8.55
N SER A 47 -9.83 -29.79 -9.71
CA SER A 47 -9.64 -29.12 -10.97
C SER A 47 -10.47 -27.82 -10.86
N PHE A 48 -9.81 -26.73 -10.48
CA PHE A 48 -10.40 -25.42 -10.45
C PHE A 48 -10.57 -25.00 -11.91
N ALA A 49 -11.79 -25.15 -12.44
CA ALA A 49 -12.16 -24.61 -13.75
C ALA A 49 -12.53 -23.13 -13.59
N GLY A 50 -11.62 -22.36 -12.95
CA GLY A 50 -11.80 -20.95 -12.72
C GLY A 50 -11.50 -20.13 -13.97
N ARG A 51 -12.07 -18.95 -14.03
CA ARG A 51 -11.65 -17.91 -14.98
C ARG A 51 -10.65 -17.01 -14.27
N PRO A 52 -9.67 -16.44 -14.99
CA PRO A 52 -8.75 -15.50 -14.38
C PRO A 52 -9.50 -14.28 -13.83
N VAL A 53 -9.03 -13.76 -12.71
CA VAL A 53 -9.57 -12.54 -12.08
C VAL A 53 -8.42 -11.67 -11.61
N VAL A 54 -8.53 -10.37 -11.84
CA VAL A 54 -7.63 -9.35 -11.26
C VAL A 54 -8.47 -8.35 -10.49
N ILE A 55 -8.03 -8.01 -9.29
CA ILE A 55 -8.60 -6.90 -8.52
C ILE A 55 -7.51 -5.92 -8.15
N SER A 56 -7.85 -4.65 -8.03
CA SER A 56 -6.90 -3.63 -7.56
C SER A 56 -7.60 -2.47 -6.84
N ALA A 57 -6.80 -1.60 -6.22
CA ALA A 57 -7.25 -0.28 -5.84
C ALA A 57 -7.84 0.47 -7.05
N ALA A 58 -8.70 1.47 -6.82
CA ALA A 58 -9.44 2.15 -7.88
C ALA A 58 -8.54 2.81 -8.94
N ASN A 59 -7.34 3.28 -8.56
CA ASN A 59 -6.38 3.86 -9.49
C ASN A 59 -5.83 2.88 -10.54
N GLY A 60 -5.95 1.57 -10.34
CA GLY A 60 -5.68 0.58 -11.38
C GLY A 60 -6.64 0.66 -12.57
N TYR A 61 -7.80 1.30 -12.42
CA TYR A 61 -8.77 1.59 -13.49
C TYR A 61 -8.53 2.92 -14.18
N THR A 62 -7.65 3.79 -13.63
CA THR A 62 -7.29 5.06 -14.25
C THR A 62 -6.56 4.82 -15.56
N THR A 63 -6.95 5.57 -16.59
CA THR A 63 -6.35 5.49 -17.92
C THR A 63 -5.11 6.37 -17.98
N ASP A 64 -3.98 5.82 -18.38
CA ASP A 64 -2.77 6.59 -18.64
C ASP A 64 -2.91 7.46 -19.92
N HIS A 65 -1.88 8.27 -20.19
CA HIS A 65 -1.82 9.13 -21.39
C HIS A 65 -1.79 8.36 -22.72
N ASN A 66 -1.56 7.03 -22.70
CA ASN A 66 -1.63 6.15 -23.87
C ASN A 66 -2.97 5.42 -24.00
N GLY A 67 -3.95 5.75 -23.16
CA GLY A 67 -5.27 5.11 -23.16
C GLY A 67 -5.30 3.71 -22.51
N LYS A 68 -4.27 3.32 -21.73
CA LYS A 68 -4.17 2.03 -21.08
C LYS A 68 -4.61 2.11 -19.61
N GLN A 69 -5.37 1.11 -19.18
CA GLN A 69 -5.72 0.90 -17.78
C GLN A 69 -4.91 -0.25 -17.20
N GLY A 70 -4.30 -0.05 -16.03
CA GLY A 70 -3.47 -1.07 -15.39
C GLY A 70 -4.20 -2.38 -15.16
N ILE A 71 -5.46 -2.32 -14.70
CA ILE A 71 -6.28 -3.51 -14.45
C ILE A 71 -6.56 -4.32 -15.73
N THR A 72 -6.76 -3.64 -16.86
CA THR A 72 -6.99 -4.28 -18.17
C THR A 72 -5.71 -4.93 -18.68
N VAL A 73 -4.56 -4.24 -18.57
CA VAL A 73 -3.25 -4.79 -18.95
C VAL A 73 -2.95 -6.06 -18.16
N ALA A 74 -3.16 -6.05 -16.86
CA ALA A 74 -2.96 -7.22 -16.01
C ALA A 74 -3.88 -8.38 -16.40
N TYR A 75 -5.15 -8.11 -16.64
CA TYR A 75 -6.12 -9.14 -17.03
C TYR A 75 -5.81 -9.76 -18.40
N ASP A 76 -5.47 -8.95 -19.40
CA ASP A 76 -5.16 -9.44 -20.75
C ASP A 76 -3.92 -10.35 -20.76
N LEU A 77 -2.87 -9.97 -20.00
CA LEU A 77 -1.70 -10.82 -19.81
C LEU A 77 -2.07 -12.14 -19.10
N LEU A 78 -2.85 -12.06 -18.04
CA LEU A 78 -3.27 -13.22 -17.27
C LEU A 78 -4.15 -14.17 -18.08
N ALA A 79 -5.09 -13.62 -18.86
CA ALA A 79 -5.93 -14.38 -19.80
C ALA A 79 -5.12 -15.02 -20.94
N GLY A 80 -4.00 -14.37 -21.32
CA GLY A 80 -3.01 -14.89 -22.28
C GLY A 80 -2.08 -15.97 -21.71
N GLY A 81 -2.23 -16.32 -20.42
CA GLY A 81 -1.44 -17.37 -19.77
C GLY A 81 -0.14 -16.89 -19.11
N ALA A 82 0.03 -15.59 -18.91
CA ALA A 82 1.16 -15.05 -18.15
C ALA A 82 1.12 -15.46 -16.68
N ASP A 83 2.28 -15.44 -16.03
CA ASP A 83 2.41 -15.59 -14.58
C ASP A 83 1.58 -14.54 -13.83
N PRO A 84 0.89 -14.90 -12.74
CA PRO A 84 -0.02 -13.98 -12.04
C PRO A 84 0.70 -12.78 -11.42
N LEU A 85 1.93 -12.94 -10.95
CA LEU A 85 2.71 -11.84 -10.41
C LEU A 85 3.24 -10.93 -11.52
N ASP A 86 3.71 -11.50 -12.63
CA ASP A 86 4.18 -10.72 -13.78
C ASP A 86 3.05 -9.88 -14.38
N ALA A 87 1.84 -10.46 -14.48
CA ALA A 87 0.64 -9.76 -14.93
C ALA A 87 0.28 -8.60 -13.98
N ALA A 88 0.26 -8.85 -12.67
CA ALA A 88 -0.04 -7.82 -11.67
C ALA A 88 1.00 -6.68 -11.69
N ILE A 89 2.30 -7.00 -11.79
CA ILE A 89 3.37 -6.00 -11.87
C ILE A 89 3.25 -5.17 -13.16
N ALA A 90 2.96 -5.80 -14.30
CA ALA A 90 2.72 -5.07 -15.54
C ALA A 90 1.54 -4.09 -15.41
N GLY A 91 0.50 -4.49 -14.69
CA GLY A 91 -0.64 -3.63 -14.41
C GLY A 91 -0.30 -2.43 -13.52
N VAL A 92 0.40 -2.63 -12.40
CA VAL A 92 0.77 -1.50 -11.53
C VAL A 92 1.81 -0.59 -12.18
N ASN A 93 2.64 -1.09 -13.11
CA ASN A 93 3.59 -0.25 -13.84
C ASN A 93 2.92 0.81 -14.71
N ILE A 94 1.68 0.60 -15.18
CA ILE A 94 0.91 1.63 -15.88
C ILE A 94 0.69 2.85 -14.96
N VAL A 95 0.45 2.63 -13.68
CA VAL A 95 0.26 3.70 -12.68
C VAL A 95 1.62 4.24 -12.21
N GLU A 96 2.60 3.39 -11.95
CA GLU A 96 3.95 3.81 -11.54
C GLU A 96 4.64 4.74 -12.57
N LEU A 97 4.34 4.57 -13.85
CA LEU A 97 4.92 5.36 -14.94
C LEU A 97 4.01 6.52 -15.40
N ASN A 98 2.85 6.70 -14.79
CA ASN A 98 1.95 7.80 -15.11
C ASN A 98 2.35 9.07 -14.34
N PRO A 99 2.91 10.12 -15.00
CA PRO A 99 3.35 11.33 -14.34
C PRO A 99 2.22 12.18 -13.75
N ASP A 100 0.97 11.87 -14.12
CA ASP A 100 -0.23 12.55 -13.62
C ASP A 100 -0.75 11.94 -12.30
N ASP A 101 -0.29 10.73 -11.94
CA ASP A 101 -0.61 10.12 -10.65
C ASP A 101 0.36 10.63 -9.58
N GLU A 102 -0.14 11.42 -8.62
CA GLU A 102 0.66 11.99 -7.53
C GLU A 102 0.85 11.02 -6.36
N SER A 103 0.35 9.80 -6.46
CA SER A 103 0.31 8.85 -5.35
C SER A 103 1.27 7.68 -5.46
N VAL A 104 1.78 7.39 -6.68
CA VAL A 104 2.60 6.20 -6.98
C VAL A 104 3.67 6.55 -8.01
N GLY A 105 4.89 6.07 -7.83
CA GLY A 105 5.92 6.08 -8.88
C GLY A 105 6.37 7.46 -9.35
N LEU A 106 6.45 7.63 -10.69
CA LEU A 106 6.81 8.89 -11.35
C LEU A 106 5.76 9.96 -11.08
N GLY A 107 6.15 11.09 -10.52
CA GLY A 107 5.23 12.18 -10.16
C GLY A 107 4.62 12.03 -8.76
N GLY A 108 4.94 10.98 -8.02
CA GLY A 108 4.52 10.83 -6.63
C GLY A 108 4.91 12.04 -5.77
N LEU A 109 4.04 12.43 -4.82
CA LEU A 109 4.33 13.54 -3.92
C LEU A 109 5.56 13.22 -3.06
N PRO A 110 6.52 14.17 -2.94
CA PRO A 110 7.78 13.93 -2.27
C PRO A 110 7.68 13.95 -0.74
N ASN A 111 8.77 13.62 -0.09
CA ASN A 111 9.00 13.86 1.32
C ASN A 111 9.17 15.37 1.63
N GLU A 112 9.39 15.75 2.88
CA GLU A 112 9.52 17.15 3.31
C GLU A 112 10.72 17.88 2.70
N ASP A 113 11.73 17.13 2.20
CA ASP A 113 12.92 17.67 1.54
C ASP A 113 12.76 17.79 0.01
N GLY A 114 11.59 17.42 -0.54
CA GLY A 114 11.32 17.48 -1.97
C GLY A 114 11.83 16.26 -2.75
N VAL A 115 12.17 15.16 -2.07
CA VAL A 115 12.65 13.92 -2.68
C VAL A 115 11.52 12.88 -2.74
N VAL A 116 11.29 12.32 -3.91
CA VAL A 116 10.32 11.22 -4.10
C VAL A 116 10.96 9.91 -3.64
N GLN A 117 10.43 9.34 -2.57
CA GLN A 117 10.84 8.05 -2.03
C GLN A 117 9.70 7.05 -2.18
N LEU A 118 9.98 5.93 -2.82
CA LEU A 118 9.00 4.91 -3.19
C LEU A 118 9.15 3.64 -2.36
N ASP A 119 8.03 2.94 -2.18
CA ASP A 119 7.96 1.67 -1.47
C ASP A 119 7.21 0.66 -2.36
N ALA A 120 7.63 -0.60 -2.36
CA ALA A 120 6.88 -1.67 -2.99
C ALA A 120 7.17 -3.03 -2.35
N SER A 121 6.19 -3.93 -2.45
CA SER A 121 6.40 -5.35 -2.18
C SER A 121 5.60 -6.22 -3.14
N CYS A 122 6.06 -7.43 -3.35
CA CYS A 122 5.38 -8.44 -4.12
C CYS A 122 5.51 -9.82 -3.50
N MET A 123 4.57 -10.70 -3.84
CA MET A 123 4.58 -12.08 -3.39
C MET A 123 4.04 -13.01 -4.47
N HIS A 124 4.75 -14.11 -4.71
CA HIS A 124 4.40 -15.12 -5.72
C HIS A 124 3.92 -16.39 -5.02
N GLY A 125 2.63 -16.67 -5.08
CA GLY A 125 1.98 -17.77 -4.39
C GLY A 125 2.57 -19.15 -4.71
N PRO A 126 2.76 -19.54 -6.00
CA PRO A 126 3.28 -20.86 -6.35
C PRO A 126 4.65 -21.17 -5.78
N THR A 127 5.57 -20.20 -5.74
CA THR A 127 6.92 -20.40 -5.20
C THR A 127 7.07 -20.00 -3.74
N LYS A 128 6.04 -19.36 -3.16
CA LYS A 128 6.05 -18.81 -1.78
C LYS A 128 7.15 -17.78 -1.54
N ARG A 129 7.68 -17.18 -2.63
CA ARG A 129 8.73 -16.15 -2.58
C ARG A 129 8.12 -14.77 -2.45
N ALA A 130 8.87 -13.87 -1.85
CA ALA A 130 8.50 -12.48 -1.67
C ALA A 130 9.70 -11.57 -1.89
N GLY A 131 9.44 -10.32 -2.27
CA GLY A 131 10.44 -9.28 -2.39
C GLY A 131 9.86 -7.92 -2.06
N ALA A 132 10.71 -7.01 -1.58
CA ALA A 132 10.29 -5.68 -1.17
C ALA A 132 11.42 -4.66 -1.29
N VAL A 133 11.05 -3.40 -1.52
CA VAL A 133 11.93 -2.24 -1.41
C VAL A 133 11.22 -1.13 -0.65
N GLY A 134 11.95 -0.44 0.25
CA GLY A 134 11.45 0.69 1.01
C GLY A 134 12.31 1.92 0.86
N ALA A 135 11.67 3.10 0.79
CA ALA A 135 12.33 4.40 0.63
C ALA A 135 13.38 4.41 -0.52
N ILE A 136 13.09 3.73 -1.63
CA ILE A 136 13.97 3.74 -2.81
C ILE A 136 13.78 5.05 -3.58
N GLU A 137 14.86 5.63 -4.05
CA GLU A 137 14.90 6.88 -4.80
C GLU A 137 15.29 6.62 -6.27
N ASP A 138 14.95 7.56 -7.16
CA ASP A 138 15.35 7.63 -8.56
C ASP A 138 14.90 6.45 -9.47
N ILE A 139 14.18 5.48 -8.98
CA ILE A 139 13.70 4.33 -9.77
C ILE A 139 12.17 4.34 -9.85
N ALA A 140 11.62 4.62 -11.03
CA ALA A 140 10.19 4.83 -11.24
C ALA A 140 9.33 3.56 -11.05
N THR A 141 9.92 2.37 -11.13
CA THR A 141 9.21 1.08 -11.04
C THR A 141 9.67 0.25 -9.85
N PRO A 142 9.40 0.70 -8.60
CA PRO A 142 9.85 -0.01 -7.40
C PRO A 142 9.27 -1.43 -7.30
N SER A 143 8.09 -1.69 -7.87
CA SER A 143 7.50 -3.04 -7.93
C SER A 143 8.37 -4.04 -8.70
N ARG A 144 9.01 -3.61 -9.79
CA ARG A 144 9.96 -4.43 -10.56
C ARG A 144 11.25 -4.67 -9.78
N VAL A 145 11.71 -3.68 -9.00
CA VAL A 145 12.89 -3.85 -8.13
C VAL A 145 12.56 -4.83 -7.00
N ALA A 146 11.38 -4.73 -6.39
CA ALA A 146 10.91 -5.70 -5.39
C ALA A 146 10.91 -7.13 -5.97
N LYS A 147 10.44 -7.31 -7.22
CA LYS A 147 10.51 -8.60 -7.91
C LYS A 147 11.96 -9.05 -8.14
N ALA A 148 12.86 -8.15 -8.52
CA ALA A 148 14.27 -8.48 -8.68
C ALA A 148 14.92 -8.93 -7.37
N VAL A 149 14.58 -8.30 -6.23
CA VAL A 149 15.01 -8.77 -4.90
C VAL A 149 14.53 -10.20 -4.67
N MET A 150 13.25 -10.48 -4.96
CA MET A 150 12.67 -11.82 -4.84
C MET A 150 13.38 -12.84 -5.73
N ASP A 151 13.66 -12.49 -6.99
CA ASP A 151 14.14 -13.45 -7.99
C ASP A 151 15.63 -13.78 -7.86
N TYR A 152 16.45 -12.80 -7.45
CA TYR A 152 17.91 -12.90 -7.52
C TYR A 152 18.61 -12.94 -6.17
N THR A 153 17.89 -12.85 -5.04
CA THR A 153 18.52 -12.85 -3.71
C THR A 153 17.81 -13.78 -2.74
N ASP A 154 18.48 -14.09 -1.61
CA ASP A 154 17.87 -14.72 -0.44
C ASP A 154 17.21 -13.71 0.50
N HIS A 155 17.31 -12.42 0.18
CA HIS A 155 16.70 -11.37 0.97
C HIS A 155 15.25 -11.14 0.56
N ILE A 156 14.43 -10.67 1.51
CA ILE A 156 13.07 -10.26 1.22
C ILE A 156 12.99 -8.76 1.02
N MET A 157 13.79 -7.96 1.74
CA MET A 157 13.66 -6.50 1.71
C MET A 157 15.02 -5.81 1.62
N LEU A 158 15.12 -4.84 0.71
CA LEU A 158 16.20 -3.85 0.64
C LEU A 158 15.62 -2.44 0.82
N VAL A 159 16.37 -1.51 1.40
CA VAL A 159 15.88 -0.16 1.70
C VAL A 159 16.87 0.94 1.31
N GLY A 160 16.33 2.14 1.02
CA GLY A 160 17.08 3.37 0.78
C GLY A 160 18.17 3.22 -0.29
N GLU A 161 19.34 3.79 -0.03
CA GLU A 161 20.48 3.76 -0.96
C GLU A 161 20.94 2.34 -1.30
N GLY A 162 20.81 1.37 -0.36
CA GLY A 162 21.11 -0.02 -0.64
C GLY A 162 20.19 -0.62 -1.72
N ALA A 163 18.89 -0.32 -1.65
CA ALA A 163 17.91 -0.73 -2.65
C ALA A 163 18.19 -0.05 -4.00
N ARG A 164 18.51 1.24 -3.99
CA ARG A 164 18.85 2.01 -5.20
C ARG A 164 20.08 1.44 -5.91
N ARG A 165 21.17 1.18 -5.18
CA ARG A 165 22.38 0.56 -5.75
C ARG A 165 22.09 -0.80 -6.34
N PHE A 166 21.38 -1.67 -5.62
CA PHE A 166 20.96 -2.97 -6.15
C PHE A 166 20.16 -2.82 -7.45
N ALA A 167 19.21 -1.87 -7.49
CA ALA A 167 18.43 -1.64 -8.70
C ALA A 167 19.32 -1.25 -9.90
N ILE A 168 20.30 -0.35 -9.70
CA ILE A 168 21.24 0.04 -10.75
C ILE A 168 22.09 -1.15 -11.23
N GLU A 169 22.58 -1.96 -10.30
CA GLU A 169 23.34 -3.20 -10.63
C GLU A 169 22.48 -4.20 -11.40
N MET A 170 21.16 -4.24 -11.16
CA MET A 170 20.20 -5.04 -11.91
C MET A 170 19.77 -4.41 -13.26
N GLY A 171 20.33 -3.26 -13.64
CA GLY A 171 20.09 -2.61 -14.93
C GLY A 171 18.92 -1.62 -14.95
N PHE A 172 18.35 -1.25 -13.81
CA PHE A 172 17.36 -0.18 -13.77
C PHE A 172 18.03 1.19 -13.95
N THR A 173 17.40 2.05 -14.74
CA THR A 173 17.93 3.38 -15.05
C THR A 173 17.41 4.42 -14.05
N PRO A 174 18.29 5.12 -13.33
CA PRO A 174 17.89 6.22 -12.45
C PRO A 174 17.34 7.40 -13.26
N GLN A 175 16.30 8.05 -12.70
CA GLN A 175 15.72 9.27 -13.25
C GLN A 175 15.14 10.15 -12.14
N ASN A 176 14.98 11.45 -12.42
CA ASN A 176 14.27 12.32 -11.48
C ASN A 176 12.77 11.97 -11.48
N LEU A 177 12.24 11.60 -10.32
CA LEU A 177 10.84 11.24 -10.15
C LEU A 177 9.93 12.43 -9.83
N LEU A 178 10.51 13.56 -9.41
CA LEU A 178 9.78 14.77 -9.08
C LEU A 178 9.38 15.51 -10.37
N THR A 179 8.12 15.39 -10.75
CA THR A 179 7.54 16.14 -11.87
C THR A 179 7.34 17.61 -11.51
N GLU A 180 7.13 18.47 -12.51
CA GLU A 180 6.85 19.89 -12.27
C GLU A 180 5.60 20.08 -11.41
N LYS A 181 4.55 19.32 -11.68
CA LYS A 181 3.30 19.32 -10.90
C LYS A 181 3.53 19.02 -9.42
N SER A 182 4.26 17.92 -9.12
CA SER A 182 4.57 17.52 -7.74
C SER A 182 5.54 18.50 -7.07
N ARG A 183 6.47 19.10 -7.83
CA ARG A 183 7.37 20.14 -7.34
C ARG A 183 6.62 21.40 -6.95
N GLU A 184 5.68 21.87 -7.77
CA GLU A 184 4.83 23.01 -7.43
C GLU A 184 3.97 22.75 -6.19
N ALA A 185 3.42 21.54 -6.05
CA ALA A 185 2.67 21.12 -4.88
C ALA A 185 3.55 21.16 -3.62
N TRP A 186 4.78 20.63 -3.69
CA TRP A 186 5.76 20.68 -2.60
C TRP A 186 6.15 22.11 -2.22
N LEU A 187 6.40 22.98 -3.20
CA LEU A 187 6.72 24.40 -2.93
C LEU A 187 5.55 25.11 -2.23
N ARG A 188 4.31 24.89 -2.68
CA ARG A 188 3.13 25.47 -2.01
C ARG A 188 3.04 25.01 -0.55
N TRP A 189 3.24 23.72 -0.30
CA TRP A 189 3.25 23.18 1.05
C TRP A 189 4.39 23.79 1.89
N LYS A 190 5.63 23.81 1.38
CA LYS A 190 6.83 24.27 2.07
C LYS A 190 6.73 25.75 2.49
N THR A 191 6.20 26.60 1.62
CA THR A 191 6.07 28.04 1.86
C THR A 191 4.97 28.43 2.86
N GLN A 192 4.17 27.46 3.30
CA GLN A 192 3.07 27.71 4.23
C GLN A 192 3.28 27.11 5.63
N LEU A 193 4.42 26.46 5.85
CA LEU A 193 4.70 25.79 7.12
C LEU A 193 4.85 26.73 8.28
N ASN A 194 5.49 27.90 8.07
CA ASN A 194 5.79 28.84 9.15
C ASN A 194 5.86 30.26 8.59
N ALA A 195 5.07 31.17 9.15
CA ALA A 195 5.07 32.57 8.76
C ALA A 195 6.35 33.34 9.14
N ASN A 196 7.21 32.78 9.99
CA ASN A 196 8.42 33.40 10.51
C ASN A 196 9.71 32.76 9.95
N ASP A 197 9.62 31.90 8.95
CA ASP A 197 10.79 31.36 8.26
C ASP A 197 11.26 32.28 7.13
N ASN A 198 12.28 31.86 6.37
CA ASN A 198 12.81 32.62 5.24
C ASN A 198 12.06 32.39 3.92
N TRP A 199 10.98 31.59 3.93
CA TRP A 199 10.18 31.31 2.75
C TRP A 199 9.07 32.36 2.62
N LEU A 200 8.95 32.95 1.43
CA LEU A 200 7.84 33.83 1.10
C LEU A 200 6.71 33.04 0.46
N PRO A 201 5.44 33.39 0.73
CA PRO A 201 4.34 32.82 -0.02
C PRO A 201 4.60 33.00 -1.53
N GLY A 202 4.46 31.94 -2.29
CA GLY A 202 4.66 31.97 -3.73
C GLY A 202 3.73 32.99 -4.42
N PRO A 203 3.98 33.35 -5.67
CA PRO A 203 3.08 34.23 -6.43
C PRO A 203 1.71 33.57 -6.49
N ASP A 204 0.67 34.38 -6.21
CA ASP A 204 -0.73 33.94 -6.22
C ASP A 204 -1.12 33.52 -7.65
N THR A 205 -1.06 32.20 -7.92
CA THR A 205 -1.49 31.63 -9.21
C THR A 205 -2.99 31.42 -9.29
N SER A 206 -3.73 31.62 -8.20
CA SER A 206 -5.18 31.65 -8.23
C SER A 206 -5.62 33.01 -8.79
N GLY A 207 -6.12 33.03 -10.02
CA GLY A 207 -6.64 34.25 -10.71
C GLY A 207 -7.85 34.91 -10.03
N ALA A 208 -7.77 35.10 -8.71
CA ALA A 208 -8.70 35.87 -7.91
C ALA A 208 -8.24 37.33 -7.88
N SER A 209 -8.77 38.12 -8.81
CA SER A 209 -8.72 39.59 -8.80
C SER A 209 -8.80 40.16 -7.38
N ARG A 210 -7.70 40.70 -6.87
CA ARG A 210 -7.71 41.60 -5.71
C ARG A 210 -8.51 42.83 -6.06
N ARG A 211 -9.77 42.83 -5.70
CA ARG A 211 -10.48 44.13 -5.55
C ARG A 211 -9.90 44.83 -4.33
N THR A 212 -9.10 45.82 -4.59
CA THR A 212 -8.71 46.85 -3.61
C THR A 212 -9.96 47.47 -3.04
N SER A 213 -10.32 47.18 -1.80
CA SER A 213 -11.26 47.97 -1.03
C SER A 213 -10.49 48.76 0.04
N SER A 214 -10.45 50.06 -0.21
CA SER A 214 -10.04 51.05 0.74
C SER A 214 -10.94 51.09 1.97
N ARG A 215 -10.31 51.24 3.13
CA ARG A 215 -10.78 51.78 4.42
C ARG A 215 -12.27 51.69 4.74
N GLY A 216 -12.59 51.08 5.85
CA GLY A 216 -13.82 51.25 6.60
C GLY A 216 -13.84 50.37 7.86
N SER A 217 -13.66 50.99 9.00
CA SER A 217 -13.73 50.42 10.33
C SER A 217 -15.11 49.90 10.72
N ARG A 218 -15.14 48.89 11.59
CA ARG A 218 -16.21 48.49 12.54
C ARG A 218 -17.07 47.30 12.12
N GLY A 219 -17.14 46.34 13.05
CA GLY A 219 -18.28 45.45 13.23
C GLY A 219 -17.91 43.96 13.20
N ALA A 220 -17.75 43.38 14.39
CA ALA A 220 -17.73 41.93 14.59
C ALA A 220 -19.10 41.35 14.19
N SER A 221 -19.13 40.44 13.25
CA SER A 221 -20.18 39.44 13.13
C SER A 221 -19.62 38.25 12.35
N GLY A 222 -19.76 37.07 12.95
CA GLY A 222 -19.27 35.82 12.41
C GLY A 222 -19.83 35.52 11.03
N GLY A 223 -18.97 35.58 10.04
CA GLY A 223 -19.25 35.13 8.70
C GLY A 223 -18.72 33.71 8.52
N ALA A 224 -19.61 32.75 8.37
CA ALA A 224 -19.28 31.40 7.98
C ALA A 224 -18.42 31.46 6.71
N VAL A 225 -17.18 30.97 6.83
CA VAL A 225 -16.32 30.66 5.68
C VAL A 225 -17.08 29.62 4.87
N ARG A 226 -17.54 29.97 3.68
CA ARG A 226 -18.08 29.00 2.73
C ARG A 226 -16.97 28.01 2.43
N GLN A 227 -17.14 26.81 2.96
CA GLN A 227 -16.40 25.62 2.57
C GLN A 227 -16.50 25.51 1.04
N ARG A 228 -15.41 25.76 0.33
CA ARG A 228 -15.29 25.27 -1.04
C ARG A 228 -15.23 23.77 -0.93
N ASP A 229 -16.20 23.09 -1.51
CA ASP A 229 -16.23 21.64 -1.62
C ASP A 229 -14.87 21.17 -2.11
N ALA A 230 -14.17 20.42 -1.26
CA ALA A 230 -12.97 19.71 -1.66
C ALA A 230 -13.40 18.75 -2.78
N ARG A 231 -12.98 19.02 -4.01
CA ARG A 231 -13.17 18.09 -5.10
C ARG A 231 -12.26 16.89 -4.81
N VAL A 232 -12.85 15.89 -4.20
CA VAL A 232 -12.24 14.56 -4.11
C VAL A 232 -12.35 14.00 -5.53
N ASP A 233 -11.21 13.76 -6.17
CA ASP A 233 -11.19 12.88 -7.32
C ASP A 233 -11.54 11.49 -6.79
N GLU A 234 -12.74 11.02 -7.08
CA GLU A 234 -13.32 9.80 -6.51
C GLU A 234 -12.50 8.53 -6.83
N ASN A 235 -11.52 8.64 -7.72
CA ASN A 235 -10.68 7.53 -8.19
C ASN A 235 -9.25 7.56 -7.66
N ILE A 236 -8.80 8.68 -7.09
CA ILE A 236 -7.45 8.86 -6.55
C ILE A 236 -7.57 9.30 -5.10
N HIS A 237 -6.86 8.63 -4.19
CA HIS A 237 -6.81 9.00 -2.76
C HIS A 237 -6.00 10.30 -2.52
N VAL A 238 -6.19 11.30 -3.37
CA VAL A 238 -5.66 12.64 -3.21
C VAL A 238 -6.80 13.52 -2.69
N PHE A 239 -6.62 14.11 -1.53
CA PHE A 239 -7.50 15.14 -1.04
C PHE A 239 -6.72 16.46 -0.94
N TYR A 240 -7.43 17.56 -1.14
CA TYR A 240 -6.85 18.89 -1.05
C TYR A 240 -7.30 19.52 0.27
N ASP A 241 -6.35 20.06 1.02
CA ASP A 241 -6.67 20.82 2.23
C ASP A 241 -7.34 22.17 1.90
N ALA A 242 -7.70 22.94 2.93
CA ALA A 242 -8.35 24.24 2.77
C ALA A 242 -7.51 25.26 1.96
N LEU A 243 -6.21 25.03 1.81
CA LEU A 243 -5.26 25.86 1.06
C LEU A 243 -5.03 25.33 -0.37
N GLY A 244 -5.67 24.22 -0.74
CA GLY A 244 -5.51 23.57 -2.03
C GLY A 244 -4.20 22.79 -2.16
N ILE A 245 -3.59 22.40 -1.04
CA ILE A 245 -2.38 21.56 -1.01
C ILE A 245 -2.83 20.09 -1.11
N PRO A 246 -2.29 19.32 -2.05
CA PRO A 246 -2.63 17.91 -2.17
C PRO A 246 -1.98 17.10 -1.05
N HIS A 247 -2.78 16.20 -0.48
CA HIS A 247 -2.33 15.17 0.44
C HIS A 247 -2.75 13.82 -0.11
N THR A 248 -1.84 12.86 -0.15
CA THR A 248 -2.17 11.53 -0.62
C THR A 248 -1.99 10.50 0.49
N TYR A 249 -2.89 9.52 0.50
CA TYR A 249 -2.69 8.20 1.07
C TYR A 249 -2.62 7.17 -0.07
N GLY A 250 -2.24 7.66 -1.28
CA GLY A 250 -2.30 6.91 -2.50
C GLY A 250 -1.33 5.73 -2.50
N THR A 251 -1.83 4.64 -2.97
CA THR A 251 -1.14 3.36 -3.10
C THR A 251 -1.91 2.58 -4.15
N ILE A 252 -1.25 1.74 -4.90
CA ILE A 252 -1.94 0.70 -5.65
C ILE A 252 -1.58 -0.67 -5.08
N ASN A 253 -2.60 -1.46 -4.75
CA ASN A 253 -2.50 -2.89 -4.57
C ASN A 253 -3.15 -3.57 -5.77
N MET A 254 -2.56 -4.66 -6.25
CA MET A 254 -3.14 -5.52 -7.29
C MET A 254 -2.93 -6.98 -6.93
N ASN A 255 -4.00 -7.75 -6.98
CA ASN A 255 -4.03 -9.19 -6.75
C ASN A 255 -4.57 -9.88 -7.99
N ALA A 256 -3.91 -10.93 -8.45
CA ALA A 256 -4.28 -11.68 -9.64
C ALA A 256 -4.35 -13.17 -9.34
N VAL A 257 -5.36 -13.85 -9.87
CA VAL A 257 -5.52 -15.31 -9.82
C VAL A 257 -5.72 -15.85 -11.22
N THR A 258 -4.91 -16.84 -11.59
CA THR A 258 -5.04 -17.55 -12.87
C THR A 258 -6.24 -18.49 -12.89
N ALA A 259 -6.60 -18.97 -14.08
CA ALA A 259 -7.60 -20.03 -14.23
C ALA A 259 -7.25 -21.33 -13.47
N ASN A 260 -5.98 -21.56 -13.15
CA ASN A 260 -5.51 -22.73 -12.39
C ASN A 260 -5.46 -22.46 -10.86
N GLY A 261 -5.80 -21.25 -10.43
CA GLY A 261 -5.77 -20.85 -9.03
C GLY A 261 -4.38 -20.46 -8.52
N ASP A 262 -3.41 -20.17 -9.38
CA ASP A 262 -2.13 -19.59 -9.00
C ASP A 262 -2.29 -18.09 -8.79
N ILE A 263 -1.65 -17.56 -7.73
CA ILE A 263 -1.92 -16.21 -7.21
C ILE A 263 -0.65 -15.39 -7.17
N GLY A 264 -0.75 -14.12 -7.57
CA GLY A 264 0.27 -13.10 -7.38
C GLY A 264 -0.31 -11.86 -6.72
N SER A 265 0.49 -11.20 -5.90
CA SER A 265 0.11 -9.95 -5.22
C SER A 265 1.25 -8.93 -5.27
N VAL A 266 0.92 -7.67 -5.50
CA VAL A 266 1.86 -6.56 -5.51
C VAL A 266 1.21 -5.32 -4.89
N THR A 267 2.01 -4.54 -4.16
CA THR A 267 1.63 -3.21 -3.66
C THR A 267 2.77 -2.25 -3.90
N THR A 268 2.46 -1.03 -4.35
CA THR A 268 3.45 0.02 -4.62
C THR A 268 2.88 1.40 -4.33
N THR A 269 3.74 2.34 -3.88
CA THR A 269 3.32 3.65 -3.39
C THR A 269 4.46 4.67 -3.37
N SER A 270 4.13 5.96 -3.39
CA SER A 270 5.03 7.04 -2.95
C SER A 270 4.86 7.35 -1.45
N GLY A 271 4.02 6.63 -0.73
CA GLY A 271 3.77 6.82 0.70
C GLY A 271 2.93 8.05 1.01
N LEU A 272 3.06 8.56 2.24
CA LEU A 272 2.43 9.81 2.63
C LEU A 272 3.17 11.00 2.00
N SER A 273 2.40 11.97 1.50
CA SER A 273 2.96 13.27 1.09
C SER A 273 3.64 13.97 2.28
N TRP A 274 4.73 14.65 1.99
CA TRP A 274 5.46 15.47 2.98
C TRP A 274 5.99 14.66 4.17
N LYS A 275 6.17 13.37 4.00
CA LYS A 275 6.71 12.47 5.02
C LYS A 275 8.13 12.85 5.43
N ILE A 276 8.52 12.50 6.65
CA ILE A 276 9.92 12.57 7.07
C ILE A 276 10.76 11.66 6.16
N PRO A 277 11.94 12.12 5.67
CA PRO A 277 12.84 11.29 4.86
C PRO A 277 13.13 9.94 5.50
N GLY A 278 12.97 8.88 4.72
CA GLY A 278 13.14 7.50 5.22
C GLY A 278 11.90 6.89 5.88
N ARG A 279 10.78 7.62 6.01
CA ARG A 279 9.52 7.02 6.47
C ARG A 279 9.04 6.01 5.44
N VAL A 280 8.79 4.81 5.89
CA VAL A 280 8.19 3.70 5.15
C VAL A 280 6.81 3.40 5.71
N GLY A 281 5.82 3.21 4.83
CA GLY A 281 4.48 2.78 5.19
C GLY A 281 4.35 1.27 5.28
N ASP A 282 3.13 0.78 5.12
CA ASP A 282 2.82 -0.65 5.11
C ASP A 282 3.18 -1.35 3.79
N SER A 283 3.19 -0.62 2.68
CA SER A 283 3.31 -1.18 1.33
C SER A 283 4.51 -2.13 1.12
N PRO A 284 5.73 -1.89 1.65
CA PRO A 284 6.84 -2.81 1.49
C PRO A 284 6.88 -3.90 2.57
N ILE A 285 5.99 -3.86 3.55
CA ILE A 285 5.98 -4.82 4.66
C ILE A 285 5.07 -5.99 4.30
N ILE A 286 5.70 -7.14 4.02
CA ILE A 286 4.99 -8.40 3.75
C ILE A 286 4.07 -8.73 4.93
N GLY A 287 2.80 -8.96 4.64
CA GLY A 287 1.77 -9.21 5.64
C GLY A 287 1.02 -7.95 6.08
N ALA A 288 1.57 -6.76 5.87
CA ALA A 288 0.84 -5.51 6.12
C ALA A 288 0.24 -4.94 4.82
N GLY A 289 1.07 -4.42 3.90
CA GLY A 289 0.61 -3.80 2.67
C GLY A 289 0.04 -4.79 1.66
N GLN A 290 0.58 -6.00 1.61
CA GLN A 290 0.06 -7.13 0.85
C GLN A 290 0.48 -8.46 1.49
N TYR A 291 -0.27 -9.52 1.17
CA TYR A 291 0.07 -10.91 1.50
C TYR A 291 -0.60 -11.85 0.50
N CYS A 292 0.08 -12.94 0.19
CA CYS A 292 -0.43 -13.97 -0.72
C CYS A 292 -0.12 -15.37 -0.18
N ASP A 293 -1.14 -16.22 -0.16
CA ASP A 293 -1.02 -17.65 0.09
C ASP A 293 -1.73 -18.43 -1.01
N ASN A 294 -0.98 -19.24 -1.75
CA ASN A 294 -1.51 -19.95 -2.92
C ASN A 294 -2.61 -20.97 -2.59
N ASP A 295 -2.75 -21.35 -1.33
CA ASP A 295 -3.81 -22.29 -0.90
C ASP A 295 -5.10 -21.57 -0.46
N VAL A 296 -5.05 -20.25 -0.25
CA VAL A 296 -6.16 -19.44 0.26
C VAL A 296 -6.56 -18.32 -0.67
N GLY A 297 -5.62 -17.38 -0.90
CA GLY A 297 -5.91 -16.14 -1.58
C GLY A 297 -4.83 -15.10 -1.37
N ALA A 298 -5.13 -13.87 -1.79
CA ALA A 298 -4.30 -12.70 -1.56
C ALA A 298 -5.13 -11.54 -1.00
N ALA A 299 -4.46 -10.65 -0.30
CA ALA A 299 -5.04 -9.40 0.14
C ALA A 299 -3.99 -8.28 0.13
N GLY A 300 -4.48 -7.05 0.03
CA GLY A 300 -3.65 -5.86 0.17
C GLY A 300 -4.46 -4.67 0.65
N SER A 301 -3.78 -3.55 0.87
CA SER A 301 -4.37 -2.36 1.47
C SER A 301 -3.93 -1.08 0.79
N THR A 302 -4.73 -0.03 0.98
CA THR A 302 -4.39 1.37 0.70
C THR A 302 -4.87 2.25 1.83
N GLY A 303 -4.25 3.41 2.01
CA GLY A 303 -4.64 4.38 3.03
C GLY A 303 -3.61 4.52 4.16
N ARG A 304 -4.06 4.62 5.41
CA ARG A 304 -3.18 4.89 6.55
C ARG A 304 -2.29 3.71 6.92
N GLY A 305 -1.05 3.69 6.41
CA GLY A 305 -0.09 2.60 6.59
C GLY A 305 0.20 2.26 8.05
N GLU A 306 0.40 3.27 8.91
CA GLU A 306 0.69 3.07 10.34
C GLU A 306 -0.44 2.38 11.11
N ALA A 307 -1.69 2.54 10.68
CA ALA A 307 -2.80 1.81 11.27
C ALA A 307 -2.79 0.34 10.84
N ASN A 308 -2.44 0.07 9.58
CA ASN A 308 -2.37 -1.26 9.00
C ASN A 308 -1.18 -2.07 9.54
N ILE A 309 0.02 -1.49 9.63
CA ILE A 309 1.22 -2.18 10.13
C ILE A 309 0.96 -2.83 11.50
N LYS A 310 0.30 -2.14 12.40
CA LYS A 310 0.02 -2.62 13.78
C LYS A 310 -0.83 -3.89 13.84
N VAL A 311 -1.54 -4.20 12.78
CA VAL A 311 -2.43 -5.38 12.72
C VAL A 311 -2.00 -6.40 11.68
N CYS A 312 -0.93 -6.14 10.92
CA CYS A 312 -0.49 -6.97 9.80
C CYS A 312 -1.69 -7.31 8.88
N GLY A 313 -2.39 -6.26 8.41
CA GLY A 313 -3.78 -6.39 7.96
C GLY A 313 -3.97 -7.26 6.73
N ALA A 314 -3.04 -7.29 5.78
CA ALA A 314 -3.15 -8.17 4.62
C ALA A 314 -3.03 -9.65 5.03
N PHE A 315 -2.08 -10.00 5.90
CA PHE A 315 -1.96 -11.34 6.48
C PHE A 315 -3.22 -11.73 7.26
N LEU A 316 -3.69 -10.84 8.14
CA LEU A 316 -4.91 -11.09 8.91
C LEU A 316 -6.11 -11.34 8.00
N THR A 317 -6.28 -10.58 6.93
CA THR A 317 -7.37 -10.77 5.96
C THR A 317 -7.30 -12.14 5.30
N VAL A 318 -6.11 -12.58 4.86
CA VAL A 318 -5.93 -13.91 4.27
C VAL A 318 -6.22 -15.01 5.29
N GLU A 319 -5.76 -14.88 6.54
CA GLU A 319 -6.05 -15.87 7.60
C GLU A 319 -7.54 -15.94 7.97
N LEU A 320 -8.25 -14.82 7.94
CA LEU A 320 -9.71 -14.82 8.12
C LEU A 320 -10.43 -15.52 6.95
N MET A 321 -9.92 -15.37 5.71
CA MET A 321 -10.41 -16.15 4.57
C MET A 321 -10.09 -17.63 4.71
N ARG A 322 -8.92 -18.02 5.27
CA ARG A 322 -8.57 -19.42 5.60
C ARG A 322 -9.57 -20.03 6.59
N GLN A 323 -10.05 -19.24 7.53
CA GLN A 323 -11.06 -19.62 8.52
C GLN A 323 -12.49 -19.68 7.96
N GLY A 324 -12.68 -19.43 6.65
CA GLY A 324 -13.95 -19.58 5.96
C GLY A 324 -14.73 -18.29 5.72
N MET A 325 -14.22 -17.11 6.10
CA MET A 325 -14.88 -15.85 5.78
C MET A 325 -14.87 -15.58 4.28
N THR A 326 -15.86 -14.87 3.79
CA THR A 326 -15.83 -14.29 2.45
C THR A 326 -14.78 -13.18 2.40
N PRO A 327 -14.23 -12.80 1.21
CA PRO A 327 -13.27 -11.70 1.09
C PRO A 327 -13.77 -10.40 1.71
N GLU A 328 -15.02 -10.02 1.45
CA GLU A 328 -15.64 -8.84 2.03
C GLU A 328 -15.73 -8.89 3.56
N GLN A 329 -16.18 -10.01 4.12
CA GLN A 329 -16.26 -10.21 5.57
C GLN A 329 -14.88 -10.13 6.23
N ALA A 330 -13.85 -10.72 5.60
CA ALA A 330 -12.48 -10.67 6.08
C ALA A 330 -11.92 -9.24 6.08
N CYS A 331 -12.14 -8.48 5.00
CA CYS A 331 -11.76 -7.06 4.92
C CYS A 331 -12.45 -6.23 6.03
N LEU A 332 -13.76 -6.38 6.22
CA LEU A 332 -14.50 -5.68 7.27
C LEU A 332 -14.01 -6.04 8.69
N ALA A 333 -13.69 -7.31 8.93
CA ALA A 333 -13.18 -7.77 10.23
C ALA A 333 -11.77 -7.18 10.48
N THR A 334 -10.92 -7.13 9.48
CA THR A 334 -9.59 -6.51 9.56
C THR A 334 -9.67 -5.00 9.82
N LEU A 335 -10.59 -4.27 9.15
CA LEU A 335 -10.86 -2.86 9.43
C LEU A 335 -11.29 -2.62 10.88
N LYS A 336 -12.19 -3.45 11.42
CA LYS A 336 -12.60 -3.37 12.83
C LYS A 336 -11.42 -3.59 13.78
N ARG A 337 -10.50 -4.50 13.43
CA ARG A 337 -9.28 -4.73 14.22
C ARG A 337 -8.33 -3.54 14.14
N ALA A 338 -8.12 -2.95 12.96
CA ALA A 338 -7.30 -1.75 12.79
C ALA A 338 -7.88 -0.56 13.56
N LEU A 339 -9.18 -0.36 13.52
CA LEU A 339 -9.88 0.67 14.30
C LEU A 339 -9.66 0.50 15.80
N ALA A 340 -9.78 -0.72 16.32
CA ALA A 340 -9.57 -1.02 17.74
C ALA A 340 -8.11 -0.77 18.20
N MET A 341 -7.14 -0.74 17.28
CA MET A 341 -5.73 -0.45 17.54
C MET A 341 -5.33 0.99 17.19
N THR A 342 -6.30 1.84 16.85
CA THR A 342 -6.05 3.24 16.49
C THR A 342 -5.89 4.11 17.73
N GLU A 343 -4.85 4.94 17.75
CA GLU A 343 -4.59 5.88 18.86
C GLU A 343 -5.66 6.96 18.92
N LYS A 344 -5.96 7.41 20.15
CA LYS A 344 -6.97 8.45 20.41
C LYS A 344 -6.77 9.73 19.61
N ARG A 345 -5.50 10.15 19.37
CA ARG A 345 -5.18 11.37 18.61
C ARG A 345 -5.64 11.30 17.13
N LEU A 346 -5.81 10.09 16.59
CA LEU A 346 -6.29 9.85 15.23
C LEU A 346 -7.80 9.62 15.15
N LEU A 347 -8.48 9.69 16.27
CA LEU A 347 -9.94 9.59 16.37
C LEU A 347 -10.55 10.98 16.61
N SER A 348 -11.76 11.17 16.12
CA SER A 348 -12.60 12.31 16.51
C SER A 348 -13.18 12.11 17.91
N ASP A 349 -13.85 13.14 18.44
CA ASP A 349 -14.56 13.07 19.72
C ASP A 349 -15.69 12.02 19.70
N THR A 350 -16.19 11.68 18.53
CA THR A 350 -17.19 10.62 18.31
C THR A 350 -16.56 9.23 18.09
N GLY A 351 -15.22 9.11 18.21
CA GLY A 351 -14.50 7.86 18.02
C GLY A 351 -14.34 7.44 16.54
N ARG A 352 -14.58 8.35 15.58
CA ARG A 352 -14.40 8.08 14.15
C ARG A 352 -12.96 8.36 13.73
N PRO A 353 -12.32 7.50 12.90
CA PRO A 353 -10.98 7.75 12.38
C PRO A 353 -10.93 9.02 11.51
N ARG A 354 -9.86 9.81 11.68
CA ARG A 354 -9.57 10.98 10.83
C ARG A 354 -8.73 10.61 9.60
N PHE A 355 -8.83 9.38 9.14
CA PHE A 355 -8.13 8.84 7.97
C PHE A 355 -8.97 7.76 7.33
N ASP A 356 -8.63 7.38 6.10
CA ASP A 356 -9.21 6.21 5.45
C ASP A 356 -8.21 5.06 5.40
N LEU A 357 -8.74 3.85 5.33
CA LEU A 357 -8.04 2.59 5.16
C LEU A 357 -8.95 1.63 4.41
N GLN A 358 -8.40 0.97 3.38
CA GLN A 358 -9.13 0.02 2.55
C GLN A 358 -8.37 -1.29 2.46
N TYR A 359 -9.10 -2.39 2.35
CA TYR A 359 -8.57 -3.71 2.04
C TYR A 359 -9.25 -4.29 0.80
N TYR A 360 -8.46 -5.01 0.02
CA TYR A 360 -8.86 -5.73 -1.20
C TYR A 360 -8.47 -7.18 -1.03
N ALA A 361 -9.39 -8.11 -1.24
CA ALA A 361 -9.14 -9.53 -1.02
C ALA A 361 -9.68 -10.37 -2.18
N LEU A 362 -8.86 -11.34 -2.60
CA LEU A 362 -9.13 -12.25 -3.71
C LEU A 362 -8.81 -13.67 -3.25
N LYS A 363 -9.80 -14.57 -3.27
CA LYS A 363 -9.61 -15.99 -2.97
C LYS A 363 -9.11 -16.75 -4.18
N LYS A 364 -8.50 -17.89 -3.90
CA LYS A 364 -8.04 -18.86 -4.90
C LYS A 364 -9.13 -19.27 -5.89
N ASP A 365 -10.39 -19.34 -5.46
CA ASP A 365 -11.55 -19.70 -6.29
C ASP A 365 -12.07 -18.55 -7.15
N GLY A 366 -11.40 -17.41 -7.19
CA GLY A 366 -11.78 -16.22 -7.93
C GLY A 366 -12.84 -15.36 -7.25
N THR A 367 -13.36 -15.74 -6.07
CA THR A 367 -14.22 -14.85 -5.30
C THR A 367 -13.40 -13.69 -4.72
N TYR A 368 -13.98 -12.50 -4.73
CA TYR A 368 -13.29 -11.29 -4.30
C TYR A 368 -14.22 -10.37 -3.51
N GLY A 369 -13.64 -9.39 -2.88
CA GLY A 369 -14.33 -8.32 -2.19
C GLY A 369 -13.37 -7.26 -1.67
N ALA A 370 -13.91 -6.11 -1.33
CA ALA A 370 -13.15 -5.01 -0.74
C ALA A 370 -13.98 -4.31 0.33
N ALA A 371 -13.29 -3.69 1.28
CA ALA A 371 -13.96 -2.88 2.29
C ALA A 371 -13.12 -1.66 2.66
N THR A 372 -13.80 -0.61 3.09
CA THR A 372 -13.23 0.68 3.49
C THR A 372 -13.80 1.13 4.84
N LEU A 373 -13.14 2.09 5.48
CA LEU A 373 -13.71 2.70 6.69
C LEU A 373 -14.98 3.50 6.37
N TYR A 374 -14.99 4.28 5.29
CA TYR A 374 -16.09 5.18 4.96
C TYR A 374 -16.74 4.86 3.61
N GLN A 375 -18.06 5.01 3.55
CA GLN A 375 -18.86 4.82 2.34
C GLN A 375 -18.36 5.70 1.17
N GLY A 376 -18.44 5.15 -0.06
CA GLY A 376 -18.19 5.84 -1.32
C GLY A 376 -16.89 5.45 -2.01
N ALA A 377 -16.02 4.64 -1.38
CA ALA A 377 -14.84 4.12 -2.06
C ALA A 377 -15.18 2.97 -3.01
N ARG A 378 -14.42 2.87 -4.09
CA ARG A 378 -14.54 1.83 -5.11
C ARG A 378 -13.21 1.10 -5.27
N PHE A 379 -13.25 -0.06 -5.88
CA PHE A 379 -12.09 -0.84 -6.29
C PHE A 379 -12.27 -1.34 -7.72
N ALA A 380 -11.17 -1.65 -8.39
CA ALA A 380 -11.21 -2.12 -9.76
C ALA A 380 -11.22 -3.65 -9.82
N VAL A 381 -11.98 -4.18 -10.76
CA VAL A 381 -12.08 -5.61 -11.06
C VAL A 381 -11.97 -5.82 -12.56
N ALA A 382 -11.22 -6.83 -12.99
CA ALA A 382 -11.23 -7.33 -14.35
C ALA A 382 -11.41 -8.85 -14.35
N ASP A 383 -12.40 -9.29 -15.06
CA ASP A 383 -12.75 -10.70 -15.28
C ASP A 383 -13.33 -10.89 -16.70
N ALA A 384 -13.94 -12.03 -16.98
CA ALA A 384 -14.57 -12.30 -18.27
C ALA A 384 -15.70 -11.32 -18.66
N LYS A 385 -16.17 -10.48 -17.72
CA LYS A 385 -17.17 -9.42 -17.98
C LYS A 385 -16.53 -8.09 -18.36
N GLY A 386 -15.18 -8.03 -18.38
CA GLY A 386 -14.41 -6.82 -18.62
C GLY A 386 -14.01 -6.08 -17.35
N ALA A 387 -13.25 -5.00 -17.55
CA ALA A 387 -12.78 -4.14 -16.48
C ALA A 387 -13.89 -3.17 -16.02
N ARG A 388 -14.00 -2.97 -14.71
CA ARG A 388 -15.01 -2.11 -14.09
C ARG A 388 -14.62 -1.67 -12.69
N LEU A 389 -15.30 -0.66 -12.16
CA LEU A 389 -15.25 -0.29 -10.75
C LEU A 389 -16.46 -0.86 -10.02
N GLU A 390 -16.22 -1.44 -8.85
CA GLU A 390 -17.23 -1.90 -7.92
C GLU A 390 -17.15 -1.15 -6.58
N GLU A 391 -18.26 -1.04 -5.86
CA GLU A 391 -18.29 -0.36 -4.57
C GLU A 391 -17.68 -1.23 -3.48
N CYS A 392 -16.91 -0.61 -2.56
CA CYS A 392 -16.43 -1.27 -1.35
C CYS A 392 -17.55 -1.37 -0.30
N ALA A 393 -17.59 -2.47 0.44
CA ALA A 393 -18.30 -2.50 1.71
C ALA A 393 -17.67 -1.48 2.69
N TYR A 394 -18.39 -1.02 3.71
CA TYR A 394 -17.89 0.03 4.59
C TYR A 394 -18.34 -0.16 6.05
N LEU A 395 -17.58 0.45 6.99
CA LEU A 395 -17.93 0.46 8.41
C LEU A 395 -18.82 1.65 8.80
N PHE A 396 -18.58 2.83 8.17
CA PHE A 396 -19.23 4.09 8.50
C PHE A 396 -19.79 4.74 7.25
N LYS A 397 -20.91 5.45 7.39
CA LYS A 397 -21.44 6.25 6.31
C LYS A 397 -20.53 7.46 6.02
N ARG A 398 -20.61 8.00 4.81
CA ARG A 398 -19.78 9.14 4.39
C ARG A 398 -19.96 10.37 5.28
N GLU A 399 -21.20 10.64 5.71
CA GLU A 399 -21.56 11.76 6.59
C GLU A 399 -20.96 11.65 8.01
N GLU A 400 -20.47 10.47 8.39
CA GLU A 400 -19.80 10.25 9.69
C GLU A 400 -18.30 10.55 9.63
N TYR A 401 -17.76 10.89 8.45
CA TYR A 401 -16.36 11.27 8.31
C TYR A 401 -16.10 12.57 9.07
N PRO A 402 -15.21 12.59 10.06
CA PRO A 402 -14.92 13.79 10.84
C PRO A 402 -14.12 14.74 9.94
N GLY A 403 -14.77 15.66 9.24
CA GLY A 403 -14.16 16.60 8.31
C GLY A 403 -12.77 17.05 8.74
N GLY A 404 -11.83 17.16 7.78
CA GLY A 404 -10.48 17.66 8.00
C GLY A 404 -10.48 19.14 8.28
#